data_951b4c39cbd5f255a671259399706d71
#
_entry.id   951b4c39cbd5f255a671259399706d71
#
_cell.length_a   1.000
_cell.length_b   1.000
_cell.length_c   1.000
_cell.angle_alpha   90.00
_cell.angle_beta   90.00
_cell.angle_gamma   90.00
#
_symmetry.space_group_name_H-M   'P 1'
#
loop_
_entity.id
_entity.type
_entity.pdbx_description
1 polymer ?
#
loop_
_entity_poly.entity_id
_entity_poly.type
_entity_poly.pdbx_seq_one_letter_code
_entity_poly.pdbx_strand_id
1 'polypeptide(L)'
;MKTTRLSYAIFFILSVLFFVISGFLLFFLPQREFSENENRCLTTFRPPEISGFLDTSMQQNLTDAANDQFAGRDFWMKCATSIQKAAGFQNAGGVYFGKDGYYFERLLDSDLPKQRYLKHLQFLEQFANNYDFSVTFLPVPSKGCILEDKLPSHAVVYRSDRLYDQAG
;
A
#
# COMPACT_ATOMS: atom_id res chain seq x y z
N MET A 1 30.12 14.15 32.13
CA MET A 1 29.65 12.75 32.27
C MET A 1 28.28 12.60 32.98
N LYS A 2 27.89 13.40 33.98
CA LYS A 2 26.56 13.29 34.64
C LYS A 2 25.41 13.75 33.75
N THR A 3 25.61 14.80 32.98
CA THR A 3 24.57 15.36 32.05
C THR A 3 24.18 14.40 30.93
N THR A 4 25.15 13.68 30.35
CA THR A 4 24.89 12.69 29.29
C THR A 4 24.06 11.51 29.81
N ARG A 5 24.35 11.04 31.03
CA ARG A 5 23.55 9.94 31.63
C ARG A 5 22.11 10.37 31.91
N LEU A 6 21.92 11.60 32.36
CA LEU A 6 20.59 12.16 32.62
C LEU A 6 19.79 12.27 31.29
N SER A 7 20.42 12.74 30.20
CA SER A 7 19.77 12.84 28.90
C SER A 7 19.33 11.46 28.35
N TYR A 8 20.16 10.44 28.49
CA TYR A 8 19.79 9.08 28.10
C TYR A 8 18.64 8.52 28.95
N ALA A 9 18.65 8.76 30.26
CA ALA A 9 17.56 8.34 31.13
C ALA A 9 16.24 9.03 30.79
N ILE A 10 16.25 10.34 30.51
CA ILE A 10 15.07 11.08 30.07
C ILE A 10 14.56 10.52 28.73
N PHE A 11 15.44 10.34 27.76
CA PHE A 11 15.07 9.76 26.47
C PHE A 11 14.45 8.37 26.61
N PHE A 12 15.02 7.51 27.43
CA PHE A 12 14.50 6.18 27.71
C PHE A 12 13.10 6.24 28.34
N ILE A 13 12.92 7.09 29.37
CA ILE A 13 11.62 7.25 30.03
C ILE A 13 10.58 7.77 29.03
N LEU A 14 10.90 8.77 28.22
CA LEU A 14 10.00 9.29 27.19
C LEU A 14 9.62 8.24 26.15
N SER A 15 10.59 7.41 25.74
CA SER A 15 10.34 6.31 24.79
C SER A 15 9.40 5.27 25.39
N VAL A 16 9.65 4.85 26.63
CA VAL A 16 8.76 3.89 27.32
C VAL A 16 7.37 4.45 27.48
N LEU A 17 7.26 5.71 27.92
CA LEU A 17 5.98 6.40 28.07
C LEU A 17 5.22 6.49 26.74
N PHE A 18 5.91 6.79 25.64
CA PHE A 18 5.32 6.81 24.30
C PHE A 18 4.69 5.46 23.93
N PHE A 19 5.43 4.35 24.12
CA PHE A 19 4.91 3.03 23.82
C PHE A 19 3.74 2.61 24.71
N VAL A 20 3.80 2.95 25.99
CA VAL A 20 2.72 2.67 26.94
C VAL A 20 1.45 3.44 26.55
N ILE A 21 1.57 4.75 26.27
CA ILE A 21 0.44 5.57 25.84
C ILE A 21 -0.12 5.07 24.50
N SER A 22 0.75 4.76 23.53
CA SER A 22 0.31 4.24 22.21
C SER A 22 -0.42 2.92 22.36
N GLY A 23 0.09 2.00 23.18
CA GLY A 23 -0.58 0.73 23.49
C GLY A 23 -1.93 0.91 24.17
N PHE A 24 -2.00 1.86 25.12
CA PHE A 24 -3.26 2.18 25.79
C PHE A 24 -4.31 2.74 24.80
N LEU A 25 -3.89 3.64 23.93
CA LEU A 25 -4.78 4.23 22.93
C LEU A 25 -5.34 3.21 21.94
N LEU A 26 -4.59 2.14 21.61
CA LEU A 26 -5.09 1.05 20.76
C LEU A 26 -6.37 0.39 21.30
N PHE A 27 -6.53 0.30 22.62
CA PHE A 27 -7.68 -0.35 23.24
C PHE A 27 -8.85 0.60 23.51
N PHE A 28 -8.58 1.90 23.66
CA PHE A 28 -9.58 2.89 24.05
C PHE A 28 -10.11 3.74 22.89
N LEU A 29 -9.37 3.84 21.80
CA LEU A 29 -9.87 4.55 20.61
C LEU A 29 -10.85 3.66 19.83
N PRO A 30 -11.90 4.25 19.24
CA PRO A 30 -12.78 3.52 18.34
C PRO A 30 -12.00 3.00 17.14
N GLN A 31 -12.24 1.74 16.80
CA GLN A 31 -11.57 1.11 15.66
C GLN A 31 -12.10 1.70 14.34
N ARG A 32 -11.18 1.92 13.41
CA ARG A 32 -11.49 2.40 12.07
C ARG A 32 -11.61 1.20 11.13
N GLU A 33 -12.68 1.14 10.37
CA GLU A 33 -12.93 0.06 9.41
C GLU A 33 -12.37 0.37 8.02
N PHE A 34 -12.19 1.65 7.70
CA PHE A 34 -11.75 2.08 6.37
C PHE A 34 -10.71 3.20 6.45
N SER A 35 -9.73 3.17 5.56
CA SER A 35 -8.77 4.24 5.34
C SER A 35 -9.06 4.96 4.03
N GLU A 36 -9.48 6.21 4.11
CA GLU A 36 -9.69 7.06 2.92
C GLU A 36 -8.36 7.38 2.21
N ASN A 37 -7.27 7.50 2.97
CA ASN A 37 -5.96 7.80 2.40
C ASN A 37 -5.39 6.66 1.56
N GLU A 38 -5.69 5.39 1.93
CA GLU A 38 -5.21 4.20 1.24
C GLU A 38 -6.29 3.53 0.39
N ASN A 39 -7.53 4.02 0.49
CA ASN A 39 -8.71 3.46 -0.18
C ASN A 39 -8.86 1.94 0.04
N ARG A 40 -8.70 1.50 1.30
CA ARG A 40 -8.83 0.09 1.69
C ARG A 40 -9.50 -0.10 3.04
N CYS A 41 -10.08 -1.27 3.24
CA CYS A 41 -10.55 -1.70 4.55
C CYS A 41 -9.34 -1.94 5.48
N LEU A 42 -9.48 -1.50 6.72
CA LEU A 42 -8.49 -1.71 7.79
C LEU A 42 -8.84 -2.97 8.58
N THR A 43 -7.80 -3.65 9.03
CA THR A 43 -7.95 -4.80 9.92
C THR A 43 -8.37 -4.32 11.32
N THR A 44 -9.40 -4.94 11.86
CA THR A 44 -9.91 -4.69 13.21
C THR A 44 -9.54 -5.82 14.16
N PHE A 45 -9.41 -5.51 15.45
CA PHE A 45 -9.23 -6.53 16.47
C PHE A 45 -10.44 -7.43 16.54
N ARG A 46 -10.25 -8.73 16.37
CA ARG A 46 -11.30 -9.74 16.51
C ARG A 46 -11.14 -10.50 17.81
N PRO A 47 -12.23 -10.97 18.42
CA PRO A 47 -12.14 -11.87 19.56
C PRO A 47 -11.32 -13.10 19.19
N PRO A 48 -10.47 -13.59 20.10
CA PRO A 48 -9.66 -14.78 19.84
C PRO A 48 -10.57 -16.02 19.67
N GLU A 49 -10.40 -16.73 18.57
CA GLU A 49 -10.97 -18.05 18.34
C GLU A 49 -9.95 -19.11 18.72
N ILE A 50 -10.42 -20.22 19.35
CA ILE A 50 -9.52 -21.30 19.82
C ILE A 50 -8.70 -21.89 18.65
N SER A 51 -9.28 -22.00 17.46
CA SER A 51 -8.60 -22.45 16.25
C SER A 51 -7.42 -21.54 15.86
N GLY A 52 -7.57 -20.24 16.06
CA GLY A 52 -6.55 -19.23 15.70
C GLY A 52 -5.27 -19.30 16.52
N PHE A 53 -5.30 -19.93 17.70
CA PHE A 53 -4.09 -20.20 18.49
C PHE A 53 -3.24 -21.31 17.88
N LEU A 54 -3.85 -22.23 17.13
CA LEU A 54 -3.18 -23.40 16.56
C LEU A 54 -2.55 -23.11 15.20
N ASP A 55 -3.12 -22.17 14.43
CA ASP A 55 -2.73 -21.90 13.03
C ASP A 55 -2.05 -20.53 12.81
N THR A 56 -1.67 -19.83 13.88
CA THR A 56 -1.04 -18.50 13.84
C THR A 56 -1.91 -17.36 13.26
N SER A 57 -3.14 -17.64 12.83
CA SER A 57 -4.04 -16.64 12.25
C SER A 57 -4.40 -15.53 13.24
N MET A 58 -4.51 -15.88 14.52
CA MET A 58 -4.71 -14.92 15.60
C MET A 58 -3.52 -13.94 15.73
N GLN A 59 -2.29 -14.46 15.69
CA GLN A 59 -1.09 -13.63 15.78
C GLN A 59 -1.01 -12.67 14.59
N GLN A 60 -1.32 -13.14 13.41
CA GLN A 60 -1.34 -12.32 12.20
C GLN A 60 -2.42 -11.25 12.29
N ASN A 61 -3.67 -11.61 12.66
CA ASN A 61 -4.74 -10.63 12.85
C ASN A 61 -4.37 -9.56 13.89
N LEU A 62 -3.77 -9.97 15.01
CA LEU A 62 -3.34 -9.04 16.06
C LEU A 62 -2.27 -8.07 15.54
N THR A 63 -1.30 -8.55 14.76
CA THR A 63 -0.25 -7.73 14.18
C THR A 63 -0.82 -6.76 13.16
N ASP A 64 -1.67 -7.23 12.26
CA ASP A 64 -2.28 -6.42 11.22
C ASP A 64 -3.23 -5.37 11.82
N ALA A 65 -4.05 -5.76 12.81
CA ALA A 65 -4.91 -4.84 13.52
C ALA A 65 -4.10 -3.78 14.30
N ALA A 66 -3.02 -4.18 14.98
CA ALA A 66 -2.16 -3.22 15.68
C ALA A 66 -1.54 -2.20 14.71
N ASN A 67 -1.09 -2.64 13.54
CA ASN A 67 -0.55 -1.76 12.50
C ASN A 67 -1.61 -0.82 11.92
N ASP A 68 -2.83 -1.32 11.70
CA ASP A 68 -3.91 -0.55 11.09
C ASP A 68 -4.60 0.41 12.05
N GLN A 69 -4.69 0.04 13.34
CA GLN A 69 -5.36 0.83 14.39
C GLN A 69 -4.41 1.74 15.18
N PHE A 70 -3.10 1.76 14.83
CA PHE A 70 -2.13 2.58 15.55
C PHE A 70 -2.55 4.06 15.60
N ALA A 71 -2.51 4.64 16.80
CA ALA A 71 -2.94 6.02 17.03
C ALA A 71 -2.15 7.01 16.16
N GLY A 72 -2.87 7.81 15.36
CA GLY A 72 -2.25 8.78 14.46
C GLY A 72 -1.50 8.16 13.28
N ARG A 73 -1.79 6.92 12.89
CA ARG A 73 -1.14 6.19 11.78
C ARG A 73 -0.98 7.05 10.53
N ASP A 74 -2.05 7.70 10.09
CA ASP A 74 -2.03 8.54 8.88
C ASP A 74 -1.06 9.73 9.01
N PHE A 75 -0.95 10.31 10.20
CA PHE A 75 0.02 11.36 10.48
C PHE A 75 1.45 10.83 10.39
N TRP A 76 1.74 9.68 11.01
CA TRP A 76 3.07 9.08 10.97
C TRP A 76 3.49 8.66 9.56
N MET A 77 2.55 8.14 8.76
CA MET A 77 2.79 7.83 7.35
C MET A 77 3.11 9.08 6.53
N LYS A 78 2.37 10.18 6.74
CA LYS A 78 2.66 11.46 6.08
C LYS A 78 4.03 12.01 6.49
N CYS A 79 4.39 11.93 7.77
CA CYS A 79 5.71 12.32 8.26
C CYS A 79 6.82 11.49 7.62
N ALA A 80 6.67 10.16 7.61
CA ALA A 80 7.65 9.25 7.02
C ALA A 80 7.85 9.53 5.52
N THR A 81 6.76 9.68 4.76
CA THR A 81 6.81 10.03 3.34
C THR A 81 7.47 11.38 3.10
N SER A 82 7.16 12.39 3.93
CA SER A 82 7.76 13.71 3.83
C SER A 82 9.27 13.68 4.08
N ILE A 83 9.71 12.93 5.09
CA ILE A 83 11.12 12.73 5.41
C ILE A 83 11.84 12.03 4.25
N GLN A 84 11.26 10.96 3.70
CA GLN A 84 11.82 10.25 2.56
C GLN A 84 11.97 11.16 1.35
N LYS A 85 10.93 11.95 1.04
CA LYS A 85 10.97 12.93 -0.05
C LYS A 85 12.05 14.00 0.18
N ALA A 86 12.17 14.53 1.41
CA ALA A 86 13.20 15.50 1.78
C ALA A 86 14.61 14.92 1.70
N ALA A 87 14.77 13.63 1.99
CA ALA A 87 16.02 12.89 1.85
C ALA A 87 16.39 12.53 0.40
N GLY A 88 15.56 12.93 -0.59
CA GLY A 88 15.83 12.71 -2.01
C GLY A 88 15.39 11.33 -2.54
N PHE A 89 14.63 10.56 -1.76
CA PHE A 89 14.07 9.31 -2.27
C PHE A 89 13.04 9.61 -3.35
N GLN A 90 13.10 8.85 -4.45
CA GLN A 90 12.22 9.01 -5.60
C GLN A 90 10.94 8.18 -5.49
N ASN A 91 10.83 7.35 -4.47
CA ASN A 91 9.64 6.54 -4.21
C ASN A 91 9.43 6.28 -2.71
N ALA A 92 8.19 6.05 -2.33
CA ALA A 92 7.80 5.56 -1.01
C ALA A 92 6.48 4.79 -1.12
N GLY A 93 6.33 3.72 -0.36
CA GLY A 93 5.07 2.98 -0.25
C GLY A 93 4.49 2.49 -1.59
N GLY A 94 5.33 2.14 -2.57
CA GLY A 94 4.86 1.72 -3.89
C GLY A 94 4.46 2.86 -4.83
N VAL A 95 4.80 4.12 -4.49
CA VAL A 95 4.48 5.30 -5.30
C VAL A 95 5.76 6.03 -5.67
N TYR A 96 5.95 6.33 -6.95
CA TYR A 96 7.00 7.23 -7.43
C TYR A 96 6.59 8.70 -7.26
N PHE A 97 7.54 9.51 -6.83
CA PHE A 97 7.42 10.97 -6.79
C PHE A 97 7.90 11.54 -8.12
N GLY A 98 6.96 11.84 -8.99
CA GLY A 98 7.24 12.43 -10.30
C GLY A 98 7.53 13.93 -10.23
N LYS A 99 7.92 14.48 -11.38
CA LYS A 99 8.12 15.91 -11.56
C LYS A 99 6.77 16.65 -11.48
N ASP A 100 6.82 17.93 -11.21
CA ASP A 100 5.65 18.84 -11.19
C ASP A 100 4.52 18.37 -10.24
N GLY A 101 4.87 17.62 -9.17
CA GLY A 101 3.91 17.14 -8.19
C GLY A 101 3.09 15.92 -8.63
N TYR A 102 3.44 15.27 -9.72
CA TYR A 102 2.80 14.03 -10.13
C TYR A 102 3.20 12.86 -9.24
N TYR A 103 2.27 11.95 -9.04
CA TYR A 103 2.48 10.67 -8.36
C TYR A 103 2.11 9.53 -9.28
N PHE A 104 2.95 8.48 -9.32
CA PHE A 104 2.76 7.32 -10.17
C PHE A 104 2.81 6.04 -9.33
N GLU A 105 1.89 5.15 -9.58
CA GLU A 105 1.96 3.82 -8.99
C GLU A 105 3.18 3.07 -9.53
N ARG A 106 3.92 2.42 -8.64
CA ARG A 106 5.05 1.56 -9.01
C ARG A 106 4.52 0.19 -9.39
N LEU A 107 4.27 0.00 -10.66
CA LEU A 107 3.88 -1.29 -11.22
C LEU A 107 5.14 -2.00 -11.73
N LEU A 108 5.36 -3.22 -11.25
CA LEU A 108 6.42 -4.10 -11.73
C LEU A 108 5.82 -5.19 -12.61
N ASP A 109 6.60 -5.69 -13.56
CA ASP A 109 6.21 -6.81 -14.42
C ASP A 109 5.81 -8.06 -13.63
N SER A 110 6.42 -8.27 -12.44
CA SER A 110 6.09 -9.34 -11.51
C SER A 110 4.70 -9.22 -10.88
N ASP A 111 4.18 -7.99 -10.75
CA ASP A 111 2.93 -7.70 -10.04
C ASP A 111 1.70 -7.96 -10.93
N LEU A 112 1.94 -8.21 -12.22
CA LEU A 112 0.87 -8.37 -13.20
C LEU A 112 0.57 -9.84 -13.46
N PRO A 113 -0.66 -10.26 -13.21
CA PRO A 113 -1.10 -11.61 -13.45
C PRO A 113 -1.37 -11.83 -14.96
N LYS A 114 -0.30 -11.93 -15.78
CA LYS A 114 -0.38 -12.14 -17.25
C LYS A 114 -1.36 -13.26 -17.63
N GLN A 115 -1.31 -14.37 -16.90
CA GLN A 115 -2.25 -15.48 -17.13
C GLN A 115 -3.70 -15.13 -16.85
N ARG A 116 -3.98 -14.29 -15.85
CA ARG A 116 -5.33 -13.83 -15.55
C ARG A 116 -5.84 -12.92 -16.65
N TYR A 117 -4.99 -12.03 -17.14
CA TYR A 117 -5.31 -11.15 -18.26
C TYR A 117 -5.71 -11.95 -19.52
N LEU A 118 -4.88 -12.92 -19.92
CA LEU A 118 -5.18 -13.80 -21.07
C LEU A 118 -6.48 -14.60 -20.88
N LYS A 119 -6.74 -15.11 -19.69
CA LYS A 119 -8.01 -15.77 -19.38
C LYS A 119 -9.21 -14.83 -19.50
N HIS A 120 -9.08 -13.58 -19.09
CA HIS A 120 -10.15 -12.60 -19.23
C HIS A 120 -10.40 -12.25 -20.70
N LEU A 121 -9.36 -12.13 -21.52
CA LEU A 121 -9.53 -11.93 -22.97
C LEU A 121 -10.23 -13.10 -23.61
N GLN A 122 -9.83 -14.34 -23.32
CA GLN A 122 -10.49 -15.55 -23.83
C GLN A 122 -11.96 -15.61 -23.40
N PHE A 123 -12.27 -15.23 -22.17
CA PHE A 123 -13.65 -15.14 -21.69
C PHE A 123 -14.45 -14.09 -22.46
N LEU A 124 -13.90 -12.90 -22.71
CA LEU A 124 -14.54 -11.85 -23.48
C LEU A 124 -14.79 -12.28 -24.92
N GLU A 125 -13.83 -12.98 -25.56
CA GLU A 125 -13.98 -13.54 -26.89
C GLU A 125 -15.11 -14.59 -26.95
N GLN A 126 -15.13 -15.53 -26.00
CA GLN A 126 -16.22 -16.51 -25.90
C GLN A 126 -17.56 -15.85 -25.63
N PHE A 127 -17.60 -14.83 -24.79
CA PHE A 127 -18.81 -14.08 -24.50
C PHE A 127 -19.33 -13.36 -25.77
N ALA A 128 -18.44 -12.67 -26.50
CA ALA A 128 -18.80 -12.01 -27.76
C ALA A 128 -19.35 -12.99 -28.81
N ASN A 129 -18.77 -14.19 -28.91
CA ASN A 129 -19.19 -15.22 -29.86
C ASN A 129 -20.51 -15.90 -29.48
N ASN A 130 -20.89 -15.90 -28.20
CA ASN A 130 -22.12 -16.54 -27.73
C ASN A 130 -23.35 -15.62 -27.76
N TYR A 131 -23.17 -14.34 -27.94
CA TYR A 131 -24.24 -13.36 -27.93
C TYR A 131 -24.20 -12.50 -29.19
N ASP A 132 -25.37 -12.19 -29.73
CA ASP A 132 -25.53 -11.41 -30.97
C ASP A 132 -25.42 -9.89 -30.71
N PHE A 133 -24.30 -9.46 -30.12
CA PHE A 133 -23.97 -8.06 -29.95
C PHE A 133 -22.45 -7.81 -30.03
N SER A 134 -22.07 -6.63 -30.51
CA SER A 134 -20.66 -6.26 -30.62
C SER A 134 -20.07 -5.91 -29.26
N VAL A 135 -18.91 -6.50 -28.95
CA VAL A 135 -18.12 -6.17 -27.75
C VAL A 135 -16.90 -5.37 -28.19
N THR A 136 -16.74 -4.17 -27.63
CA THR A 136 -15.55 -3.36 -27.86
C THR A 136 -14.71 -3.36 -26.61
N PHE A 137 -13.48 -3.83 -26.72
CA PHE A 137 -12.47 -3.77 -25.65
C PHE A 137 -11.57 -2.56 -25.84
N LEU A 138 -11.56 -1.65 -24.86
CA LEU A 138 -10.71 -0.45 -24.86
C LEU A 138 -9.64 -0.58 -23.78
N PRO A 139 -8.40 -0.96 -24.11
CA PRO A 139 -7.31 -0.95 -23.16
C PRO A 139 -6.87 0.47 -22.85
N VAL A 140 -6.83 0.82 -21.57
CA VAL A 140 -6.34 2.13 -21.10
C VAL A 140 -4.92 1.97 -20.57
N PRO A 141 -3.92 2.64 -21.17
CA PRO A 141 -2.55 2.56 -20.69
C PRO A 141 -2.39 3.19 -19.31
N SER A 142 -1.40 2.72 -18.56
CA SER A 142 -1.12 3.29 -17.23
C SER A 142 -0.66 4.75 -17.36
N LYS A 143 -0.92 5.53 -16.30
CA LYS A 143 -0.49 6.93 -16.22
C LYS A 143 1.02 7.09 -16.48
N GLY A 144 1.84 6.13 -16.00
CA GLY A 144 3.28 6.12 -16.23
C GLY A 144 3.69 5.94 -17.68
N CYS A 145 2.90 5.22 -18.51
CA CYS A 145 3.15 5.11 -19.95
C CYS A 145 2.81 6.37 -20.71
N ILE A 146 1.80 7.13 -20.25
CA ILE A 146 1.35 8.35 -20.94
C ILE A 146 2.25 9.55 -20.60
N LEU A 147 2.71 9.65 -19.36
CA LEU A 147 3.44 10.77 -18.81
C LEU A 147 4.88 10.35 -18.43
N GLU A 148 5.59 9.68 -19.32
CA GLU A 148 6.96 9.21 -19.08
C GLU A 148 7.93 10.36 -18.76
N ASP A 149 7.73 11.54 -19.33
CA ASP A 149 8.53 12.74 -19.09
C ASP A 149 8.44 13.27 -17.66
N LYS A 150 7.36 12.92 -16.95
CA LYS A 150 7.10 13.28 -15.54
C LYS A 150 7.63 12.27 -14.55
N LEU A 151 8.02 11.10 -14.99
CA LEU A 151 8.58 10.07 -14.12
C LEU A 151 9.97 10.45 -13.60
N PRO A 152 10.38 9.98 -12.42
CA PRO A 152 11.76 10.13 -11.96
C PRO A 152 12.71 9.29 -12.83
N SER A 153 13.97 9.71 -12.92
CA SER A 153 14.97 9.18 -13.87
C SER A 153 15.27 7.67 -13.75
N HIS A 154 14.96 7.07 -12.62
CA HIS A 154 15.18 5.63 -12.36
C HIS A 154 13.88 4.86 -12.14
N ALA A 155 12.73 5.43 -12.53
CA ALA A 155 11.46 4.73 -12.44
C ALA A 155 11.42 3.57 -13.44
N VAL A 156 11.06 2.39 -12.94
CA VAL A 156 10.69 1.27 -13.80
C VAL A 156 9.26 1.49 -14.24
N VAL A 157 9.07 1.66 -15.55
CA VAL A 157 7.74 1.81 -16.14
C VAL A 157 7.26 0.46 -16.61
N TYR A 158 6.10 0.07 -16.14
CA TYR A 158 5.43 -1.06 -16.72
C TYR A 158 4.84 -0.66 -18.09
N ARG A 159 5.35 -1.31 -19.14
CA ARG A 159 4.90 -1.09 -20.51
C ARG A 159 3.63 -1.92 -20.78
N SER A 160 2.48 -1.38 -20.38
CA SER A 160 1.17 -2.01 -20.64
C SER A 160 0.86 -2.14 -22.13
N ASP A 161 1.44 -1.27 -22.96
CA ASP A 161 1.39 -1.34 -24.42
C ASP A 161 1.85 -2.70 -24.96
N ARG A 162 2.87 -3.31 -24.37
CA ARG A 162 3.36 -4.65 -24.78
C ARG A 162 2.37 -5.78 -24.52
N LEU A 163 1.44 -5.61 -23.58
CA LEU A 163 0.36 -6.59 -23.39
C LEU A 163 -0.69 -6.51 -24.48
N TYR A 164 -0.90 -5.31 -25.03
CA TYR A 164 -1.90 -5.09 -26.08
C TYR A 164 -1.44 -5.68 -27.39
N ASP A 165 -0.14 -5.62 -27.69
CA ASP A 165 0.47 -6.25 -28.88
C ASP A 165 0.36 -7.78 -28.87
N GLN A 166 0.14 -8.41 -27.70
CA GLN A 166 -0.06 -9.86 -27.57
C GLN A 166 -1.54 -10.28 -27.68
N ALA A 167 -2.44 -9.33 -27.74
CA ALA A 167 -3.90 -9.56 -27.79
C ALA A 167 -4.49 -9.33 -29.19
N GLY A 168 -3.73 -8.79 -30.14
CA GLY A 168 -4.07 -8.64 -31.57
C GLY A 168 -3.42 -9.73 -32.36
#